data_bb0d4b9fd1bd251d03b3474faf5c6dbd
#
_entry.id   bb0d4b9fd1bd251d03b3474faf5c6dbd
#
_cell.length_a   1.000
_cell.length_b   1.000
_cell.length_c   1.000
_cell.angle_alpha   90.00
_cell.angle_beta   90.00
_cell.angle_gamma   90.00
#
_symmetry.space_group_name_H-M   'P 1'
#
loop_
_entity.id
_entity.type
_entity.pdbx_description
1 polymer ?
#
loop_
_entity_poly.entity_id
_entity_poly.type
_entity_poly.pdbx_seq_one_letter_code
_entity_poly.pdbx_strand_id
1 'polypeptide(L)'
;MALRSIDDWDAILKLSKPTKKKAVKPIKKLDRREASQAVLKGDQWHNNMVKLVGSWVAKGNNNEEIHVLAAKHTLPEYTAEQTQQEIQKMIGGAREKGFGPPRGFDDLLEASTDVLPDDIEGIEAIIDESKGLPSIKRDTIHRSLSQTTKLTLTAIREQRLDCFNANPEPDQLDLAKKTISAVGRDNILHTQDQTWLWNQSGVWGNCLDRKIKQIAQSVIDSEDIDVSSGLVNGVSDVLKSEINSADHLFNLGNPETVNCLNGQLELEDGIFQLRPHKREEYRTTQIPIVFDSNATAKGFKKFLAEIFETDQDAHEKIECLLQMIGYTLMSHSRHEKFIMLIGNGANGKSVLLAIIEALCGSSNVAGVQPSKFESSFQRAHLHNKLANIVTELSEGEKLADAELKSITSGEPVTVEHKYQHPFNMRPYSTCWFGTNHMPPTSDFSEALFRRAVIVTFNRTFQPYEQNPNLKDALESELSGILNLALAAYAGALKNAFTIPASSQQARDEWKLETNQVAQFVIDKCDERPEAAENFIDLYGCYQGWVRSNHCTLLTRKTFSSRMQRLGFISGKSGAIRKFKGLQLKR
;
A
#
# COMPACT_ATOMS: atom_id res chain seq x y z
N MET A 1 -1.27 -13.59 19.28
CA MET A 1 -0.78 -14.22 18.03
C MET A 1 -0.34 -13.10 17.12
N ALA A 2 0.91 -13.10 16.72
CA ALA A 2 1.50 -12.01 15.97
C ALA A 2 0.73 -11.73 14.66
N LEU A 3 0.46 -10.46 14.43
CA LEU A 3 -0.01 -9.91 13.16
C LEU A 3 0.83 -10.50 12.03
N ARG A 4 0.23 -11.34 11.21
CA ARG A 4 0.81 -11.69 9.93
C ARG A 4 0.73 -10.43 9.09
N SER A 5 1.88 -9.79 8.94
CA SER A 5 2.11 -8.68 8.04
C SER A 5 1.74 -9.09 6.60
N ILE A 6 1.76 -8.12 5.70
CA ILE A 6 1.63 -8.18 4.24
C ILE A 6 2.34 -9.41 3.57
N ASP A 7 3.01 -10.26 4.34
CA ASP A 7 3.79 -11.43 3.89
C ASP A 7 2.95 -12.65 3.44
N ASP A 8 1.63 -12.65 3.60
CA ASP A 8 0.76 -13.73 3.08
C ASP A 8 0.63 -13.74 1.53
N TRP A 9 1.31 -12.82 0.86
CA TRP A 9 1.45 -12.82 -0.60
C TRP A 9 2.26 -14.01 -1.16
N ASP A 10 3.00 -14.72 -0.31
CA ASP A 10 3.62 -16.00 -0.68
C ASP A 10 2.59 -17.07 -1.10
N ALA A 11 1.33 -16.91 -0.72
CA ALA A 11 0.26 -17.79 -1.17
C ALA A 11 -0.12 -17.54 -2.65
N ILE A 12 -0.08 -16.29 -3.10
CA ILE A 12 -0.35 -15.95 -4.51
C ILE A 12 0.79 -16.43 -5.40
N LEU A 13 2.04 -16.30 -4.95
CA LEU A 13 3.21 -16.82 -5.67
C LEU A 13 3.25 -18.36 -5.73
N LYS A 14 2.61 -19.06 -4.77
CA LYS A 14 2.49 -20.52 -4.79
C LYS A 14 1.40 -21.05 -5.73
N LEU A 15 0.37 -20.23 -6.03
CA LEU A 15 -0.71 -20.60 -6.96
C LEU A 15 -0.30 -20.49 -8.44
N SER A 16 0.77 -19.76 -8.77
CA SER A 16 1.28 -19.56 -10.13
C SER A 16 2.38 -20.55 -10.56
N LYS A 17 2.59 -21.65 -9.83
CA LYS A 17 3.47 -22.70 -10.38
C LYS A 17 2.78 -23.38 -11.55
N PRO A 18 3.24 -23.20 -12.79
CA PRO A 18 2.71 -23.93 -13.92
C PRO A 18 2.91 -25.42 -13.65
N THR A 19 1.87 -26.19 -13.89
CA THR A 19 2.00 -27.65 -14.00
C THR A 19 3.10 -27.91 -15.03
N LYS A 20 4.22 -28.49 -14.59
CA LYS A 20 5.32 -28.89 -15.48
C LYS A 20 4.73 -29.55 -16.72
N LYS A 21 4.84 -28.91 -17.88
CA LYS A 21 4.64 -29.56 -19.16
C LYS A 21 5.57 -30.76 -19.13
N LYS A 22 4.99 -31.96 -19.40
CA LYS A 22 5.78 -33.19 -19.54
C LYS A 22 6.92 -32.87 -20.50
N ALA A 23 8.15 -32.94 -20.04
CA ALA A 23 9.32 -32.82 -20.86
C ALA A 23 9.15 -33.80 -22.04
N VAL A 24 9.23 -33.27 -23.25
CA VAL A 24 9.36 -34.09 -24.46
C VAL A 24 10.61 -34.93 -24.23
N LYS A 25 10.44 -36.26 -24.18
CA LYS A 25 11.59 -37.16 -23.98
C LYS A 25 12.60 -36.85 -25.09
N PRO A 26 13.88 -36.63 -24.78
CA PRO A 26 14.89 -36.42 -25.81
C PRO A 26 14.86 -37.61 -26.75
N ILE A 27 14.86 -37.32 -28.06
CA ILE A 27 14.92 -38.33 -29.10
C ILE A 27 16.16 -39.18 -28.80
N LYS A 28 15.95 -40.46 -28.43
CA LYS A 28 17.06 -41.38 -28.15
C LYS A 28 17.95 -41.40 -29.38
N LYS A 29 19.23 -41.01 -29.22
CA LYS A 29 20.22 -41.26 -30.28
C LYS A 29 20.12 -42.73 -30.70
N LEU A 30 20.02 -42.97 -32.02
CA LEU A 30 19.93 -44.31 -32.59
C LEU A 30 21.13 -45.14 -32.09
N ASP A 31 20.83 -46.13 -31.25
CA ASP A 31 21.84 -47.14 -30.92
C ASP A 31 21.95 -48.14 -32.12
N ARG A 32 22.98 -47.91 -32.92
CA ARG A 32 23.22 -48.71 -34.13
C ARG A 32 23.47 -50.17 -33.82
N ARG A 33 23.99 -50.53 -32.65
CA ARG A 33 24.23 -51.91 -32.23
C ARG A 33 22.91 -52.58 -31.91
N GLU A 34 22.04 -51.87 -31.22
CA GLU A 34 20.70 -52.34 -30.88
C GLU A 34 19.83 -52.53 -32.15
N ALA A 35 19.85 -51.55 -33.05
CA ALA A 35 19.15 -51.63 -34.34
C ALA A 35 19.68 -52.75 -35.22
N SER A 36 21.00 -52.94 -35.33
CA SER A 36 21.60 -54.02 -36.08
C SER A 36 21.28 -55.41 -35.50
N GLN A 37 21.29 -55.53 -34.15
CA GLN A 37 20.92 -56.79 -33.50
C GLN A 37 19.42 -57.11 -33.65
N ALA A 38 18.55 -56.11 -33.62
CA ALA A 38 17.11 -56.26 -33.83
C ALA A 38 16.81 -56.73 -35.28
N VAL A 39 17.53 -56.17 -36.25
CA VAL A 39 17.44 -56.55 -37.64
C VAL A 39 17.89 -58.01 -37.86
N LEU A 40 18.99 -58.42 -37.25
CA LEU A 40 19.49 -59.83 -37.35
C LEU A 40 18.54 -60.84 -36.69
N LYS A 41 17.69 -60.42 -35.76
CA LYS A 41 16.66 -61.23 -35.12
C LYS A 41 15.32 -61.22 -35.88
N GLY A 42 15.23 -60.49 -36.99
CA GLY A 42 14.01 -60.33 -37.77
C GLY A 42 12.96 -59.41 -37.18
N ASP A 43 13.26 -58.74 -36.07
CA ASP A 43 12.32 -57.90 -35.31
C ASP A 43 12.15 -56.53 -35.99
N GLN A 44 10.94 -56.25 -36.51
CA GLN A 44 10.61 -55.03 -37.26
C GLN A 44 11.69 -54.62 -38.30
N TRP A 45 12.09 -55.62 -39.11
CA TRP A 45 13.22 -55.53 -40.07
C TRP A 45 13.18 -54.24 -40.89
N HIS A 46 12.04 -53.95 -41.55
CA HIS A 46 11.91 -52.76 -42.41
C HIS A 46 12.20 -51.47 -41.67
N ASN A 47 11.57 -51.24 -40.50
CA ASN A 47 11.73 -50.02 -39.72
C ASN A 47 13.17 -49.80 -39.19
N ASN A 48 13.83 -50.88 -38.78
CA ASN A 48 15.19 -50.82 -38.29
C ASN A 48 16.21 -50.68 -39.43
N MET A 49 15.94 -51.32 -40.60
CA MET A 49 16.75 -51.14 -41.80
C MET A 49 16.67 -49.71 -42.36
N VAL A 50 15.50 -49.08 -42.41
CA VAL A 50 15.34 -47.67 -42.79
C VAL A 50 16.21 -46.75 -41.90
N LYS A 51 16.25 -47.01 -40.60
CA LYS A 51 17.10 -46.24 -39.66
C LYS A 51 18.61 -46.48 -39.91
N LEU A 52 19.00 -47.70 -40.17
CA LEU A 52 20.41 -48.07 -40.47
C LEU A 52 20.84 -47.47 -41.79
N VAL A 53 20.07 -47.62 -42.85
CA VAL A 53 20.36 -47.09 -44.20
C VAL A 53 20.45 -45.56 -44.13
N GLY A 54 19.46 -44.87 -43.47
CA GLY A 54 19.52 -43.43 -43.27
C GLY A 54 20.78 -42.98 -42.52
N SER A 55 21.22 -43.77 -41.52
CA SER A 55 22.48 -43.51 -40.80
C SER A 55 23.73 -43.75 -41.63
N TRP A 56 23.73 -44.69 -42.60
CA TRP A 56 24.86 -44.90 -43.49
C TRP A 56 24.92 -43.84 -44.59
N VAL A 57 23.80 -43.46 -45.17
CA VAL A 57 23.69 -42.34 -46.11
C VAL A 57 24.20 -41.03 -45.46
N ALA A 58 23.74 -40.75 -44.24
CA ALA A 58 24.19 -39.58 -43.49
C ALA A 58 25.70 -39.57 -43.18
N LYS A 59 26.36 -40.73 -43.18
CA LYS A 59 27.83 -40.82 -43.04
C LYS A 59 28.57 -40.63 -44.34
N GLY A 60 27.87 -40.48 -45.46
CA GLY A 60 28.52 -40.30 -46.76
C GLY A 60 28.92 -41.59 -47.44
N ASN A 61 28.42 -42.77 -46.97
CA ASN A 61 28.72 -44.03 -47.67
C ASN A 61 28.06 -44.00 -49.05
N ASN A 62 28.79 -44.47 -50.07
CA ASN A 62 28.21 -44.62 -51.41
C ASN A 62 27.23 -45.81 -51.50
N ASN A 63 26.50 -45.92 -52.59
CA ASN A 63 25.46 -46.97 -52.74
C ASN A 63 26.03 -48.40 -52.62
N GLU A 64 27.20 -48.64 -53.18
CA GLU A 64 27.85 -49.95 -53.14
C GLU A 64 28.26 -50.34 -51.72
N GLU A 65 28.85 -49.38 -50.97
CA GLU A 65 29.19 -49.58 -49.56
C GLU A 65 27.94 -49.82 -48.67
N ILE A 66 26.85 -49.13 -48.94
CA ILE A 66 25.58 -49.32 -48.21
C ILE A 66 25.02 -50.71 -48.53
N HIS A 67 25.07 -51.19 -49.80
CA HIS A 67 24.62 -52.51 -50.14
C HIS A 67 25.50 -53.61 -49.50
N VAL A 68 26.81 -53.42 -49.41
CA VAL A 68 27.72 -54.35 -48.70
C VAL A 68 27.40 -54.40 -47.20
N LEU A 69 27.12 -53.22 -46.55
CA LEU A 69 26.73 -53.17 -45.16
C LEU A 69 25.39 -53.79 -44.90
N ALA A 70 24.41 -53.65 -45.82
CA ALA A 70 23.08 -54.15 -45.71
C ALA A 70 23.03 -55.68 -46.00
N ALA A 71 23.91 -56.21 -46.83
CA ALA A 71 23.94 -57.66 -47.15
C ALA A 71 24.08 -58.58 -45.92
N LYS A 72 24.67 -58.04 -44.81
CA LYS A 72 24.77 -58.79 -43.56
C LYS A 72 23.46 -58.87 -42.77
N HIS A 73 22.44 -58.20 -43.22
CA HIS A 73 21.14 -58.08 -42.56
C HIS A 73 19.99 -58.63 -43.39
N THR A 74 20.24 -59.52 -44.39
CA THR A 74 19.25 -60.16 -45.22
C THR A 74 18.42 -61.12 -44.38
N LEU A 75 17.07 -61.09 -44.53
CA LEU A 75 16.17 -62.03 -43.88
C LEU A 75 16.20 -63.38 -44.63
N PRO A 76 16.05 -64.53 -43.94
CA PRO A 76 16.03 -65.83 -44.55
C PRO A 76 14.92 -66.04 -45.61
N GLU A 77 13.87 -65.22 -45.51
CA GLU A 77 12.69 -65.30 -46.41
C GLU A 77 12.82 -64.42 -47.67
N TYR A 78 13.89 -63.60 -47.79
CA TYR A 78 14.14 -62.70 -48.92
C TYR A 78 15.32 -63.21 -49.76
N THR A 79 15.17 -63.12 -51.07
CA THR A 79 16.31 -63.34 -51.96
C THR A 79 17.29 -62.16 -51.90
N ALA A 80 18.52 -62.41 -52.26
CA ALA A 80 19.54 -61.33 -52.29
C ALA A 80 19.12 -60.14 -53.18
N GLU A 81 18.47 -60.46 -54.33
CA GLU A 81 17.94 -59.45 -55.27
C GLU A 81 16.81 -58.61 -54.65
N GLN A 82 15.87 -59.26 -53.95
CA GLN A 82 14.78 -58.57 -53.27
C GLN A 82 15.28 -57.63 -52.15
N THR A 83 16.22 -58.11 -51.39
CA THR A 83 16.88 -57.30 -50.37
C THR A 83 17.57 -56.05 -50.94
N GLN A 84 18.28 -56.28 -52.09
CA GLN A 84 19.02 -55.20 -52.77
C GLN A 84 18.04 -54.13 -53.33
N GLN A 85 16.89 -54.51 -53.85
CA GLN A 85 15.86 -53.58 -54.31
C GLN A 85 15.24 -52.78 -53.20
N GLU A 86 14.94 -53.37 -52.04
CA GLU A 86 14.39 -52.68 -50.89
C GLU A 86 15.41 -51.70 -50.29
N ILE A 87 16.69 -52.08 -50.19
CA ILE A 87 17.77 -51.22 -49.76
C ILE A 87 17.92 -50.03 -50.70
N GLN A 88 17.85 -50.21 -52.00
CA GLN A 88 17.96 -49.14 -52.99
C GLN A 88 16.81 -48.12 -52.82
N LYS A 89 15.57 -48.60 -52.56
CA LYS A 89 14.45 -47.70 -52.24
C LYS A 89 14.69 -46.91 -50.94
N MET A 90 15.22 -47.59 -49.94
CA MET A 90 15.56 -46.90 -48.64
C MET A 90 16.66 -45.86 -48.81
N ILE A 91 17.67 -46.11 -49.66
CA ILE A 91 18.72 -45.13 -50.00
C ILE A 91 18.09 -43.91 -50.70
N GLY A 92 17.20 -44.14 -51.69
CA GLY A 92 16.48 -43.07 -52.39
C GLY A 92 15.66 -42.22 -51.42
N GLY A 93 14.83 -42.89 -50.62
CA GLY A 93 14.00 -42.19 -49.62
C GLY A 93 14.79 -41.49 -48.49
N ALA A 94 15.99 -41.97 -48.18
CA ALA A 94 16.87 -41.27 -47.25
C ALA A 94 17.43 -40.00 -47.88
N ARG A 95 17.88 -40.03 -49.14
CA ARG A 95 18.40 -38.87 -49.87
C ARG A 95 17.32 -37.83 -50.15
N GLU A 96 16.10 -38.24 -50.51
CA GLU A 96 14.96 -37.36 -50.67
C GLU A 96 14.59 -36.64 -49.37
N LYS A 97 14.86 -37.23 -48.23
CA LYS A 97 14.70 -36.63 -46.89
C LYS A 97 15.92 -35.84 -46.45
N GLY A 98 16.86 -35.54 -47.33
CA GLY A 98 18.03 -34.71 -47.03
C GLY A 98 19.17 -35.43 -46.29
N PHE A 99 19.12 -36.76 -46.12
CA PHE A 99 20.28 -37.50 -45.57
C PHE A 99 21.38 -37.59 -46.61
N GLY A 100 22.55 -36.97 -46.31
CA GLY A 100 23.76 -36.97 -47.14
C GLY A 100 25.00 -36.68 -46.27
N PRO A 101 26.19 -36.75 -46.85
CA PRO A 101 27.36 -36.29 -46.14
C PRO A 101 27.21 -34.80 -45.83
N PRO A 102 27.68 -34.31 -44.64
CA PRO A 102 27.62 -32.90 -44.31
C PRO A 102 28.28 -32.07 -45.41
N ARG A 103 27.63 -30.98 -45.83
CA ARG A 103 28.12 -30.06 -46.86
C ARG A 103 29.44 -29.44 -46.39
N GLY A 104 30.38 -29.25 -47.33
CA GLY A 104 31.63 -28.58 -47.07
C GLY A 104 31.44 -27.07 -46.83
N PHE A 105 32.53 -26.39 -46.46
CA PHE A 105 32.47 -24.92 -46.22
C PHE A 105 32.01 -24.17 -47.46
N ASP A 106 32.51 -24.53 -48.65
CA ASP A 106 32.18 -23.84 -49.90
C ASP A 106 30.71 -24.07 -50.29
N ASP A 107 30.20 -25.29 -50.13
CA ASP A 107 28.80 -25.62 -50.38
C ASP A 107 27.82 -24.89 -49.42
N LEU A 108 28.21 -24.77 -48.14
CA LEU A 108 27.40 -24.07 -47.15
C LEU A 108 27.46 -22.55 -47.35
N LEU A 109 28.57 -22.01 -47.81
CA LEU A 109 28.72 -20.61 -48.15
C LEU A 109 27.85 -20.24 -49.35
N GLU A 110 27.88 -21.03 -50.41
CA GLU A 110 26.99 -20.88 -51.58
C GLU A 110 25.52 -20.98 -51.17
N ALA A 111 25.14 -22.02 -50.43
CA ALA A 111 23.79 -22.17 -49.92
C ALA A 111 23.32 -20.98 -49.06
N SER A 112 24.25 -20.34 -48.31
CA SER A 112 23.93 -19.17 -47.49
C SER A 112 23.65 -17.91 -48.31
N THR A 113 24.13 -17.85 -49.55
CA THR A 113 23.82 -16.73 -50.49
C THR A 113 22.57 -16.97 -51.31
N ASP A 114 22.15 -18.22 -51.48
CA ASP A 114 21.02 -18.59 -52.32
C ASP A 114 19.74 -18.85 -51.55
N VAL A 115 19.78 -18.97 -50.22
CA VAL A 115 18.62 -19.21 -49.37
C VAL A 115 17.67 -18.01 -49.39
N LEU A 116 16.37 -18.27 -49.54
CA LEU A 116 15.36 -17.21 -49.46
C LEU A 116 15.23 -16.70 -48.01
N PRO A 117 14.93 -15.40 -47.84
CA PRO A 117 14.81 -14.81 -46.49
C PRO A 117 13.70 -15.45 -45.60
N ASP A 118 12.69 -16.05 -46.19
CA ASP A 118 11.56 -16.71 -45.57
C ASP A 118 11.67 -18.25 -45.48
N ASP A 119 12.73 -18.80 -46.03
CA ASP A 119 13.03 -20.24 -45.92
C ASP A 119 13.74 -20.58 -44.61
N ILE A 120 12.94 -20.63 -43.52
CA ILE A 120 13.45 -20.91 -42.19
C ILE A 120 14.10 -22.27 -42.08
N GLU A 121 13.49 -23.31 -42.68
CA GLU A 121 14.02 -24.68 -42.64
C GLU A 121 15.39 -24.74 -43.34
N GLY A 122 15.55 -24.05 -44.47
CA GLY A 122 16.80 -23.95 -45.18
C GLY A 122 17.87 -23.21 -44.38
N ILE A 123 17.49 -22.12 -43.70
CA ILE A 123 18.39 -21.33 -42.82
C ILE A 123 18.86 -22.17 -41.61
N GLU A 124 17.95 -22.88 -40.95
CA GLU A 124 18.27 -23.76 -39.81
C GLU A 124 19.21 -24.90 -40.23
N ALA A 125 18.95 -25.51 -41.38
CA ALA A 125 19.78 -26.58 -41.92
C ALA A 125 21.24 -26.08 -42.16
N ILE A 126 21.41 -24.90 -42.75
CA ILE A 126 22.73 -24.30 -42.98
C ILE A 126 23.46 -23.97 -41.64
N ILE A 127 22.72 -23.45 -40.66
CA ILE A 127 23.29 -23.15 -39.33
C ILE A 127 23.74 -24.44 -38.65
N ASP A 128 22.90 -25.45 -38.60
CA ASP A 128 23.18 -26.72 -37.94
C ASP A 128 24.37 -27.45 -38.59
N GLU A 129 24.43 -27.54 -39.91
CA GLU A 129 25.53 -28.13 -40.60
C GLU A 129 26.83 -27.34 -40.41
N SER A 130 26.76 -25.99 -40.30
CA SER A 130 27.91 -25.17 -40.05
C SER A 130 28.57 -25.41 -38.69
N LYS A 131 27.85 -26.01 -37.71
CA LYS A 131 28.38 -26.30 -36.35
C LYS A 131 29.62 -27.21 -36.37
N GLY A 132 29.73 -28.04 -37.36
CA GLY A 132 30.91 -28.93 -37.57
C GLY A 132 32.17 -28.22 -38.08
N LEU A 133 32.06 -26.96 -38.52
CA LEU A 133 33.16 -26.18 -39.07
C LEU A 133 33.96 -25.42 -38.01
N PRO A 134 35.25 -25.07 -38.28
CA PRO A 134 36.03 -24.16 -37.45
C PRO A 134 35.30 -22.81 -37.26
N SER A 135 35.47 -22.16 -36.09
CA SER A 135 34.74 -20.95 -35.71
C SER A 135 34.79 -19.81 -36.73
N ILE A 136 35.93 -19.61 -37.37
CA ILE A 136 36.12 -18.57 -38.41
C ILE A 136 35.29 -18.85 -39.64
N LYS A 137 35.26 -20.09 -40.11
CA LYS A 137 34.46 -20.53 -41.29
C LYS A 137 32.98 -20.42 -40.98
N ARG A 138 32.56 -20.88 -39.81
CA ARG A 138 31.20 -20.73 -39.32
C ARG A 138 30.75 -19.28 -39.25
N ASP A 139 31.60 -18.40 -38.72
CA ASP A 139 31.30 -16.97 -38.61
C ASP A 139 31.12 -16.29 -39.99
N THR A 140 31.85 -16.80 -41.01
CA THR A 140 31.70 -16.33 -42.40
C THR A 140 30.34 -16.69 -42.96
N ILE A 141 29.88 -17.95 -42.76
CA ILE A 141 28.57 -18.41 -43.17
C ILE A 141 27.46 -17.62 -42.47
N HIS A 142 27.57 -17.43 -41.14
CA HIS A 142 26.58 -16.66 -40.38
C HIS A 142 26.48 -15.19 -40.84
N ARG A 143 27.61 -14.56 -41.26
CA ARG A 143 27.58 -13.22 -41.85
C ARG A 143 26.92 -13.19 -43.23
N SER A 144 27.20 -14.18 -44.06
CA SER A 144 26.55 -14.35 -45.35
C SER A 144 25.03 -14.49 -45.18
N LEU A 145 24.56 -15.41 -44.30
CA LEU A 145 23.16 -15.55 -43.95
C LEU A 145 22.53 -14.24 -43.47
N SER A 146 23.23 -13.49 -42.58
CA SER A 146 22.76 -12.20 -42.10
C SER A 146 22.57 -11.18 -43.21
N GLN A 147 23.43 -11.16 -44.18
CA GLN A 147 23.35 -10.27 -45.35
C GLN A 147 22.19 -10.67 -46.30
N THR A 148 22.00 -11.96 -46.55
CA THR A 148 21.01 -12.50 -47.48
C THR A 148 19.61 -12.41 -46.86
N THR A 149 19.45 -12.80 -45.59
CA THR A 149 18.15 -12.96 -44.95
C THR A 149 17.69 -11.74 -44.16
N LYS A 150 18.58 -10.71 -43.97
CA LYS A 150 18.38 -9.55 -43.09
C LYS A 150 18.21 -9.89 -41.60
N LEU A 151 18.43 -11.12 -41.19
CA LEU A 151 18.46 -11.51 -39.79
C LEU A 151 19.68 -10.91 -39.09
N THR A 152 19.55 -10.56 -37.79
CA THR A 152 20.70 -10.11 -37.04
C THR A 152 21.70 -11.25 -36.81
N LEU A 153 23.01 -10.94 -36.80
CA LEU A 153 24.06 -11.92 -36.49
C LEU A 153 23.84 -12.60 -35.14
N THR A 154 23.21 -11.89 -34.18
CA THR A 154 22.87 -12.42 -32.86
C THR A 154 21.78 -13.47 -32.97
N ALA A 155 20.71 -13.21 -33.71
CA ALA A 155 19.63 -14.18 -33.94
C ALA A 155 20.13 -15.47 -34.60
N ILE A 156 21.02 -15.34 -35.61
CA ILE A 156 21.64 -16.48 -36.31
C ILE A 156 22.56 -17.28 -35.37
N ARG A 157 23.41 -16.61 -34.56
CA ARG A 157 24.33 -17.27 -33.62
C ARG A 157 23.62 -17.97 -32.47
N GLU A 158 22.54 -17.39 -31.98
CA GLU A 158 21.74 -17.93 -30.88
C GLU A 158 20.63 -18.90 -31.35
N GLN A 159 20.55 -19.16 -32.66
CA GLN A 159 19.48 -19.98 -33.29
C GLN A 159 18.07 -19.49 -32.92
N ARG A 160 17.90 -18.18 -32.71
CA ARG A 160 16.60 -17.56 -32.48
C ARG A 160 15.84 -17.32 -33.80
N LEU A 161 15.74 -18.38 -34.60
CA LEU A 161 15.01 -18.36 -35.89
C LEU A 161 13.50 -18.49 -35.68
N ASP A 162 13.08 -18.86 -34.48
CA ASP A 162 11.69 -18.89 -34.02
C ASP A 162 10.98 -17.53 -34.11
N CYS A 163 11.77 -16.45 -34.29
CA CYS A 163 11.23 -15.08 -34.47
C CYS A 163 10.31 -14.93 -35.70
N PHE A 164 10.27 -15.90 -36.61
CA PHE A 164 9.42 -15.83 -37.79
C PHE A 164 8.15 -16.68 -37.71
N ASN A 165 8.08 -17.67 -36.83
CA ASN A 165 6.96 -18.66 -36.84
C ASN A 165 6.31 -18.89 -35.47
N ALA A 166 6.74 -18.29 -34.40
CA ALA A 166 6.11 -18.42 -33.11
C ALA A 166 5.76 -17.05 -32.55
N ASN A 167 4.75 -16.96 -31.69
CA ASN A 167 4.38 -15.78 -30.94
C ASN A 167 5.62 -14.94 -30.63
N PRO A 168 5.67 -13.66 -31.05
CA PRO A 168 6.80 -12.80 -30.71
C PRO A 168 7.07 -12.92 -29.21
N GLU A 169 8.34 -12.89 -28.80
CA GLU A 169 8.64 -12.83 -27.35
C GLU A 169 7.75 -11.74 -26.77
N PRO A 170 6.99 -12.03 -25.68
CA PRO A 170 6.05 -11.08 -25.15
C PRO A 170 6.78 -9.77 -24.85
N ASP A 171 6.26 -8.69 -25.39
CA ASP A 171 6.83 -7.38 -25.16
C ASP A 171 6.56 -6.88 -23.72
N GLN A 172 7.07 -5.71 -23.35
CA GLN A 172 6.86 -5.16 -22.01
C GLN A 172 5.37 -4.96 -21.68
N LEU A 173 4.54 -4.66 -22.68
CA LEU A 173 3.09 -4.50 -22.50
C LEU A 173 2.42 -5.85 -22.24
N ASP A 174 2.79 -6.89 -22.97
CA ASP A 174 2.25 -8.23 -22.76
C ASP A 174 2.64 -8.78 -21.39
N LEU A 175 3.89 -8.60 -20.99
CA LEU A 175 4.38 -8.98 -19.67
C LEU A 175 3.71 -8.17 -18.54
N ALA A 176 3.45 -6.88 -18.75
CA ALA A 176 2.71 -6.05 -17.82
C ALA A 176 1.26 -6.55 -17.68
N LYS A 177 0.56 -6.85 -18.79
CA LYS A 177 -0.79 -7.42 -18.77
C LYS A 177 -0.83 -8.79 -18.10
N LYS A 178 0.17 -9.65 -18.33
CA LYS A 178 0.30 -10.94 -17.63
C LYS A 178 0.52 -10.74 -16.13
N THR A 179 1.34 -9.75 -15.74
CA THR A 179 1.58 -9.38 -14.34
C THR A 179 0.29 -8.88 -13.67
N ILE A 180 -0.46 -8.01 -14.34
CA ILE A 180 -1.77 -7.53 -13.87
C ILE A 180 -2.75 -8.71 -13.71
N SER A 181 -2.77 -9.63 -14.68
CA SER A 181 -3.64 -10.80 -14.63
C SER A 181 -3.28 -11.76 -13.49
N ALA A 182 -1.99 -11.93 -13.20
CA ALA A 182 -1.50 -12.76 -12.09
C ALA A 182 -1.93 -12.23 -10.71
N VAL A 183 -1.98 -10.89 -10.55
CA VAL A 183 -2.50 -10.22 -9.34
C VAL A 183 -4.03 -10.19 -9.35
N GLY A 184 -4.65 -10.18 -10.52
CA GLY A 184 -6.05 -9.88 -10.77
C GLY A 184 -6.25 -8.38 -11.03
N ARG A 185 -6.78 -8.04 -12.21
CA ARG A 185 -6.94 -6.64 -12.67
C ARG A 185 -7.65 -5.75 -11.65
N ASP A 186 -8.66 -6.28 -10.97
CA ASP A 186 -9.46 -5.53 -10.01
C ASP A 186 -8.81 -5.46 -8.60
N ASN A 187 -7.69 -6.13 -8.39
CA ASN A 187 -6.97 -6.15 -7.12
C ASN A 187 -5.76 -5.23 -7.09
N ILE A 188 -5.51 -4.49 -8.17
CA ILE A 188 -4.37 -3.59 -8.30
C ILE A 188 -4.79 -2.26 -8.88
N LEU A 189 -4.24 -1.17 -8.35
CA LEU A 189 -4.53 0.20 -8.75
C LEU A 189 -3.27 1.05 -8.60
N HIS A 190 -3.04 1.98 -9.51
CA HIS A 190 -2.02 3.02 -9.38
C HIS A 190 -2.67 4.39 -9.38
N THR A 191 -2.38 5.20 -8.37
CA THR A 191 -2.89 6.57 -8.24
C THR A 191 -1.96 7.40 -7.36
N GLN A 192 -1.82 8.69 -7.66
CA GLN A 192 -0.97 9.62 -6.88
C GLN A 192 0.46 9.07 -6.66
N ASP A 193 1.08 8.54 -7.71
CA ASP A 193 2.41 7.93 -7.71
C ASP A 193 2.59 6.75 -6.74
N GLN A 194 1.50 6.15 -6.29
CA GLN A 194 1.48 4.98 -5.40
C GLN A 194 0.70 3.83 -6.04
N THR A 195 1.22 2.62 -5.86
CA THR A 195 0.50 1.40 -6.25
C THR A 195 -0.20 0.81 -5.03
N TRP A 196 -1.45 0.43 -5.21
CA TRP A 196 -2.30 -0.14 -4.17
C TRP A 196 -2.72 -1.54 -4.56
N LEU A 197 -2.73 -2.44 -3.58
CA LEU A 197 -3.17 -3.81 -3.75
C LEU A 197 -4.29 -4.13 -2.77
N TRP A 198 -5.34 -4.76 -3.30
CA TRP A 198 -6.36 -5.39 -2.48
C TRP A 198 -5.81 -6.68 -1.89
N ASN A 199 -5.87 -6.81 -0.58
CA ASN A 199 -5.53 -8.06 0.08
C ASN A 199 -6.80 -8.87 0.39
N GLN A 200 -6.64 -10.18 0.53
CA GLN A 200 -7.78 -11.06 0.83
C GLN A 200 -8.37 -10.85 2.22
N SER A 201 -7.68 -10.15 3.11
CA SER A 201 -8.18 -9.77 4.44
C SER A 201 -9.07 -8.52 4.42
N GLY A 202 -9.30 -7.91 3.24
CA GLY A 202 -10.33 -6.89 3.08
C GLY A 202 -9.85 -5.45 3.15
N VAL A 203 -8.59 -5.15 2.81
CA VAL A 203 -8.06 -3.78 2.80
C VAL A 203 -7.21 -3.51 1.57
N TRP A 204 -7.25 -2.29 1.06
CA TRP A 204 -6.33 -1.78 0.06
C TRP A 204 -5.08 -1.23 0.76
N GLY A 205 -3.96 -1.93 0.57
CA GLY A 205 -2.68 -1.53 1.12
C GLY A 205 -1.76 -0.89 0.09
N ASN A 206 -0.98 0.10 0.50
CA ASN A 206 0.08 0.66 -0.32
C ASN A 206 1.13 -0.42 -0.59
N CYS A 207 1.46 -0.63 -1.86
CA CYS A 207 2.42 -1.62 -2.31
C CYS A 207 3.73 -0.94 -2.71
N LEU A 208 4.81 -1.31 -2.03
CA LEU A 208 6.13 -0.80 -2.37
C LEU A 208 6.53 -1.21 -3.80
N ASP A 209 7.17 -0.31 -4.54
CA ASP A 209 7.64 -0.54 -5.91
C ASP A 209 8.47 -1.82 -6.05
N ARG A 210 9.32 -2.12 -5.06
CA ARG A 210 10.11 -3.36 -5.01
C ARG A 210 9.22 -4.61 -5.05
N LYS A 211 8.03 -4.59 -4.43
CA LYS A 211 7.12 -5.74 -4.44
C LYS A 211 6.49 -5.94 -5.81
N ILE A 212 6.12 -4.86 -6.50
CA ILE A 212 5.62 -4.90 -7.88
C ILE A 212 6.68 -5.50 -8.80
N LYS A 213 7.94 -5.04 -8.67
CA LYS A 213 9.08 -5.59 -9.43
C LYS A 213 9.31 -7.07 -9.15
N GLN A 214 9.14 -7.53 -7.92
CA GLN A 214 9.23 -8.96 -7.60
C GLN A 214 8.13 -9.78 -8.30
N ILE A 215 6.90 -9.28 -8.34
CA ILE A 215 5.80 -9.96 -9.06
C ILE A 215 6.10 -10.00 -10.56
N ALA A 216 6.49 -8.87 -11.15
CA ALA A 216 6.88 -8.79 -12.55
C ALA A 216 8.04 -9.75 -12.88
N GLN A 217 9.07 -9.80 -12.03
CA GLN A 217 10.18 -10.73 -12.16
C GLN A 217 9.73 -12.20 -12.18
N SER A 218 8.82 -12.57 -11.27
CA SER A 218 8.30 -13.94 -11.21
C SER A 218 7.50 -14.31 -12.48
N VAL A 219 6.78 -13.33 -13.06
CA VAL A 219 6.04 -13.54 -14.32
C VAL A 219 7.01 -13.70 -15.50
N ILE A 220 8.05 -12.84 -15.58
CA ILE A 220 9.08 -12.93 -16.63
C ILE A 220 9.79 -14.29 -16.57
N ASP A 221 10.19 -14.72 -15.38
CA ASP A 221 10.84 -16.02 -15.14
C ASP A 221 9.92 -17.20 -15.56
N SER A 222 8.61 -17.09 -15.34
CA SER A 222 7.65 -18.13 -15.73
C SER A 222 7.42 -18.25 -17.24
N GLU A 223 7.83 -17.23 -18.01
CA GLU A 223 7.78 -17.22 -19.49
C GLU A 223 9.08 -17.70 -20.13
N ASP A 224 10.04 -18.23 -19.36
CA ASP A 224 11.36 -18.65 -19.81
C ASP A 224 12.19 -17.51 -20.48
N ILE A 225 11.94 -16.27 -20.06
CA ILE A 225 12.65 -15.07 -20.57
C ILE A 225 13.77 -14.70 -19.60
N ASP A 226 14.94 -14.32 -20.13
CA ASP A 226 16.06 -13.87 -19.32
C ASP A 226 15.72 -12.61 -18.53
N VAL A 227 15.75 -12.72 -17.20
CA VAL A 227 15.42 -11.63 -16.29
C VAL A 227 16.56 -10.61 -16.28
N SER A 228 16.27 -9.39 -16.73
CA SER A 228 17.19 -8.24 -16.61
C SER A 228 16.53 -7.11 -15.82
N SER A 229 17.36 -6.30 -15.15
CA SER A 229 16.86 -5.15 -14.40
C SER A 229 16.15 -4.12 -15.30
N GLY A 230 16.61 -3.97 -16.54
CA GLY A 230 15.97 -3.09 -17.54
C GLY A 230 14.58 -3.56 -17.91
N LEU A 231 14.42 -4.86 -18.18
CA LEU A 231 13.13 -5.45 -18.52
C LEU A 231 12.15 -5.36 -17.34
N VAL A 232 12.58 -5.72 -16.12
CA VAL A 232 11.74 -5.65 -14.91
C VAL A 232 11.26 -4.21 -14.64
N ASN A 233 12.14 -3.22 -14.81
CA ASN A 233 11.77 -1.81 -14.65
C ASN A 233 10.78 -1.38 -15.74
N GLY A 234 11.04 -1.71 -17.01
CA GLY A 234 10.14 -1.38 -18.12
C GLY A 234 8.74 -1.99 -17.95
N VAL A 235 8.67 -3.27 -17.59
CA VAL A 235 7.38 -3.95 -17.28
C VAL A 235 6.67 -3.28 -16.11
N SER A 236 7.39 -2.91 -15.04
CA SER A 236 6.81 -2.21 -13.89
C SER A 236 6.24 -0.84 -14.27
N ASP A 237 6.94 -0.08 -15.11
CA ASP A 237 6.50 1.25 -15.53
C ASP A 237 5.30 1.19 -16.49
N VAL A 238 5.30 0.24 -17.42
CA VAL A 238 4.14 -0.02 -18.30
C VAL A 238 2.95 -0.48 -17.48
N LEU A 239 3.15 -1.39 -16.51
CA LEU A 239 2.10 -1.85 -15.60
C LEU A 239 1.43 -0.68 -14.87
N LYS A 240 2.22 0.23 -14.27
CA LYS A 240 1.68 1.41 -13.58
C LYS A 240 0.86 2.29 -14.50
N SER A 241 1.29 2.44 -15.76
CA SER A 241 0.54 3.20 -16.76
C SER A 241 -0.80 2.55 -17.12
N GLU A 242 -0.83 1.21 -17.28
CA GLU A 242 -2.03 0.45 -17.62
C GLU A 242 -3.09 0.44 -16.51
N ILE A 243 -2.68 0.54 -15.23
CA ILE A 243 -3.58 0.52 -14.07
C ILE A 243 -3.78 1.91 -13.47
N ASN A 244 -3.29 2.97 -14.12
CA ASN A 244 -3.37 4.33 -13.58
C ASN A 244 -4.81 4.86 -13.56
N SER A 245 -5.20 5.44 -12.42
CA SER A 245 -6.45 6.15 -12.21
C SER A 245 -6.17 7.42 -11.40
N ALA A 246 -5.90 8.54 -12.10
CA ALA A 246 -5.40 9.76 -11.47
C ALA A 246 -6.34 10.34 -10.39
N ASP A 247 -7.66 10.28 -10.61
CA ASP A 247 -8.68 10.85 -9.74
C ASP A 247 -9.38 9.82 -8.86
N HIS A 248 -8.69 8.71 -8.56
CA HIS A 248 -9.29 7.63 -7.77
C HIS A 248 -9.60 8.07 -6.34
N LEU A 249 -10.80 7.71 -5.87
CA LEU A 249 -11.25 7.98 -4.52
C LEU A 249 -11.23 6.72 -3.67
N PHE A 250 -10.70 6.83 -2.46
CA PHE A 250 -10.68 5.77 -1.46
C PHE A 250 -11.80 5.95 -0.42
N ASN A 251 -12.01 4.90 0.37
CA ASN A 251 -12.98 4.86 1.47
C ASN A 251 -14.40 5.23 1.02
N LEU A 252 -14.83 4.64 -0.09
CA LEU A 252 -16.17 4.80 -0.64
C LEU A 252 -17.20 4.03 0.20
N GLY A 253 -18.47 4.22 -0.11
CA GLY A 253 -19.56 3.55 0.57
C GLY A 253 -20.04 4.28 1.83
N ASN A 254 -20.61 3.55 2.79
CA ASN A 254 -21.12 4.14 4.03
C ASN A 254 -19.95 4.70 4.86
N PRO A 255 -19.93 6.00 5.19
CA PRO A 255 -18.87 6.60 6.01
C PRO A 255 -18.87 6.05 7.46
N GLU A 256 -20.03 5.61 7.96
CA GLU A 256 -20.17 4.98 9.27
C GLU A 256 -19.84 3.48 9.17
N THR A 257 -18.58 3.19 8.79
CA THR A 257 -18.09 1.82 8.58
C THR A 257 -16.73 1.65 9.25
N VAL A 258 -16.57 0.53 9.97
CA VAL A 258 -15.30 0.10 10.56
C VAL A 258 -14.87 -1.21 9.91
N ASN A 259 -13.68 -1.24 9.34
CA ASN A 259 -13.13 -2.43 8.69
C ASN A 259 -12.36 -3.28 9.71
N CYS A 260 -12.87 -4.46 10.04
CA CYS A 260 -12.31 -5.45 10.97
C CYS A 260 -11.61 -6.59 10.21
N LEU A 261 -10.92 -7.49 10.92
CA LEU A 261 -10.25 -8.64 10.28
C LEU A 261 -11.22 -9.64 9.66
N ASN A 262 -12.43 -9.78 10.20
CA ASN A 262 -13.43 -10.76 9.77
C ASN A 262 -14.61 -10.17 8.99
N GLY A 263 -14.52 -8.90 8.59
CA GLY A 263 -15.56 -8.21 7.82
C GLY A 263 -15.56 -6.72 8.11
N GLN A 264 -16.52 -6.00 7.53
CA GLN A 264 -16.73 -4.60 7.83
C GLN A 264 -18.02 -4.42 8.63
N LEU A 265 -17.97 -3.54 9.65
CA LEU A 265 -19.11 -3.18 10.47
C LEU A 265 -19.75 -1.94 9.88
N GLU A 266 -20.96 -2.06 9.38
CA GLU A 266 -21.76 -0.98 8.82
C GLU A 266 -22.86 -0.59 9.80
N LEU A 267 -23.09 0.72 9.97
CA LEU A 267 -24.19 1.20 10.80
C LEU A 267 -25.51 1.11 10.03
N GLU A 268 -26.40 0.26 10.50
CA GLU A 268 -27.74 0.05 9.98
C GLU A 268 -28.76 0.18 11.13
N ASP A 269 -29.76 1.02 10.99
CA ASP A 269 -30.82 1.25 11.99
C ASP A 269 -30.31 1.53 13.42
N GLY A 270 -29.16 2.18 13.53
CA GLY A 270 -28.53 2.53 14.80
C GLY A 270 -27.71 1.42 15.46
N ILE A 271 -27.46 0.31 14.77
CA ILE A 271 -26.66 -0.82 15.24
C ILE A 271 -25.60 -1.16 14.20
N PHE A 272 -24.38 -1.41 14.65
CA PHE A 272 -23.30 -1.87 13.77
C PHE A 272 -23.46 -3.36 13.48
N GLN A 273 -23.58 -3.72 12.20
CA GLN A 273 -23.73 -5.09 11.73
C GLN A 273 -22.53 -5.52 10.91
N LEU A 274 -22.07 -6.75 11.15
CA LEU A 274 -20.95 -7.33 10.41
C LEU A 274 -21.39 -7.73 8.99
N ARG A 275 -20.68 -7.22 7.98
CA ARG A 275 -20.87 -7.53 6.57
C ARG A 275 -19.56 -8.09 5.98
N PRO A 276 -19.61 -8.86 4.88
CA PRO A 276 -18.41 -9.22 4.17
C PRO A 276 -17.64 -7.99 3.69
N HIS A 277 -16.32 -8.12 3.57
CA HIS A 277 -15.50 -7.07 2.95
C HIS A 277 -15.95 -6.76 1.52
N LYS A 278 -15.98 -5.50 1.16
CA LYS A 278 -16.34 -5.01 -0.18
C LYS A 278 -15.12 -4.34 -0.80
N ARG A 279 -14.53 -4.97 -1.80
CA ARG A 279 -13.35 -4.46 -2.52
C ARG A 279 -13.64 -3.11 -3.17
N GLU A 280 -14.82 -2.95 -3.70
CA GLU A 280 -15.31 -1.78 -4.45
C GLU A 280 -15.47 -0.53 -3.57
N GLU A 281 -15.39 -0.65 -2.27
CA GLU A 281 -15.39 0.48 -1.33
C GLU A 281 -14.00 1.07 -1.09
N TYR A 282 -12.95 0.42 -1.58
CA TYR A 282 -11.55 0.87 -1.52
C TYR A 282 -11.11 1.30 -0.12
N ARG A 283 -11.44 0.48 0.91
CA ARG A 283 -11.05 0.76 2.30
C ARG A 283 -9.54 0.66 2.45
N THR A 284 -8.92 1.74 2.96
CA THR A 284 -7.46 1.85 3.15
C THR A 284 -7.01 1.58 4.57
N THR A 285 -7.95 1.46 5.52
CA THR A 285 -7.67 1.15 6.92
C THR A 285 -8.41 -0.10 7.34
N GLN A 286 -7.79 -0.88 8.22
CA GLN A 286 -8.36 -2.06 8.86
C GLN A 286 -7.85 -2.14 10.29
N ILE A 287 -8.75 -2.24 11.27
CA ILE A 287 -8.36 -2.44 12.66
C ILE A 287 -7.99 -3.91 12.92
N PRO A 288 -7.01 -4.20 13.78
CA PRO A 288 -6.52 -5.57 14.00
C PRO A 288 -7.43 -6.39 14.93
N ILE A 289 -8.75 -6.23 14.80
CA ILE A 289 -9.74 -6.84 15.68
C ILE A 289 -10.61 -7.81 14.89
N VAL A 290 -10.78 -9.00 15.44
CA VAL A 290 -11.86 -9.91 15.04
C VAL A 290 -13.10 -9.51 15.81
N PHE A 291 -14.12 -9.02 15.13
CA PHE A 291 -15.36 -8.62 15.76
C PHE A 291 -16.12 -9.84 16.30
N ASP A 292 -16.52 -9.76 17.56
CA ASP A 292 -17.42 -10.70 18.22
C ASP A 292 -18.50 -9.91 18.97
N SER A 293 -19.74 -10.04 18.54
CA SER A 293 -20.90 -9.33 19.13
C SER A 293 -21.14 -9.71 20.60
N ASN A 294 -20.64 -10.86 21.06
CA ASN A 294 -20.80 -11.34 22.44
C ASN A 294 -19.61 -10.95 23.34
N ALA A 295 -18.55 -10.38 22.77
CA ALA A 295 -17.40 -9.96 23.54
C ALA A 295 -17.76 -8.88 24.55
N THR A 296 -17.24 -8.99 25.76
CA THR A 296 -17.44 -8.03 26.85
C THR A 296 -16.11 -7.41 27.29
N ALA A 297 -16.16 -6.19 27.83
CA ALA A 297 -14.99 -5.46 28.33
C ALA A 297 -15.19 -5.09 29.80
N LYS A 298 -15.22 -6.08 30.67
CA LYS A 298 -15.45 -5.87 32.13
C LYS A 298 -14.30 -5.14 32.80
N GLY A 299 -13.07 -5.50 32.45
CA GLY A 299 -11.86 -4.86 32.95
C GLY A 299 -11.77 -3.41 32.49
N PHE A 300 -12.09 -3.13 31.22
CA PHE A 300 -12.08 -1.76 30.69
C PHE A 300 -13.17 -0.89 31.33
N LYS A 301 -14.39 -1.41 31.53
CA LYS A 301 -15.43 -0.69 32.27
C LYS A 301 -14.99 -0.36 33.70
N LYS A 302 -14.36 -1.31 34.38
CA LYS A 302 -13.82 -1.11 35.73
C LYS A 302 -12.72 -0.04 35.71
N PHE A 303 -11.77 -0.11 34.77
CA PHE A 303 -10.73 0.88 34.60
C PHE A 303 -11.29 2.30 34.38
N LEU A 304 -12.31 2.47 33.50
CA LEU A 304 -12.95 3.76 33.28
C LEU A 304 -13.65 4.27 34.54
N ALA A 305 -14.32 3.40 35.29
CA ALA A 305 -14.94 3.77 36.55
C ALA A 305 -13.92 4.21 37.62
N GLU A 306 -12.77 3.50 37.69
CA GLU A 306 -11.72 3.84 38.65
C GLU A 306 -11.04 5.17 38.34
N ILE A 307 -10.71 5.49 37.09
CA ILE A 307 -10.03 6.75 36.74
C ILE A 307 -10.86 8.00 36.99
N PHE A 308 -12.19 7.87 37.01
CA PHE A 308 -13.12 8.97 37.26
C PHE A 308 -13.92 8.85 38.57
N GLU A 309 -13.53 7.95 39.46
CA GLU A 309 -14.25 7.66 40.71
C GLU A 309 -14.53 8.90 41.54
N THR A 310 -13.65 9.90 41.51
CA THR A 310 -13.75 11.14 42.29
C THR A 310 -14.55 12.24 41.58
N ASP A 311 -14.93 12.04 40.33
CA ASP A 311 -15.53 13.08 39.50
C ASP A 311 -17.07 13.07 39.61
N GLN A 312 -17.67 14.26 39.74
CA GLN A 312 -19.13 14.37 39.83
C GLN A 312 -19.83 14.01 38.51
N ASP A 313 -19.17 14.25 37.38
CA ASP A 313 -19.63 13.96 36.03
C ASP A 313 -18.94 12.72 35.43
N ALA A 314 -18.53 11.76 36.28
CA ALA A 314 -17.83 10.54 35.86
C ALA A 314 -18.56 9.78 34.75
N HIS A 315 -19.87 9.63 34.86
CA HIS A 315 -20.68 8.93 33.86
C HIS A 315 -20.63 9.63 32.49
N GLU A 316 -20.76 10.96 32.48
CA GLU A 316 -20.68 11.76 31.26
C GLU A 316 -19.29 11.68 30.61
N LYS A 317 -18.22 11.68 31.43
CA LYS A 317 -16.82 11.52 30.95
C LYS A 317 -16.62 10.14 30.29
N ILE A 318 -17.10 9.07 30.92
CA ILE A 318 -17.02 7.71 30.39
C ILE A 318 -17.77 7.62 29.06
N GLU A 319 -19.00 8.12 29.02
CA GLU A 319 -19.81 8.12 27.80
C GLU A 319 -19.15 8.94 26.68
N CYS A 320 -18.69 10.16 26.99
CA CYS A 320 -17.95 10.99 26.05
C CYS A 320 -16.71 10.30 25.49
N LEU A 321 -15.89 9.65 26.31
CA LEU A 321 -14.72 8.91 25.87
C LEU A 321 -15.09 7.74 24.95
N LEU A 322 -16.08 6.95 25.31
CA LEU A 322 -16.52 5.83 24.48
C LEU A 322 -17.04 6.33 23.13
N GLN A 323 -17.78 7.43 23.09
CA GLN A 323 -18.24 8.08 21.86
C GLN A 323 -17.07 8.56 21.01
N MET A 324 -16.06 9.18 21.61
CA MET A 324 -14.87 9.65 20.90
C MET A 324 -13.98 8.51 20.40
N ILE A 325 -13.88 7.40 21.16
CA ILE A 325 -13.20 6.19 20.71
C ILE A 325 -13.93 5.61 19.49
N GLY A 326 -15.24 5.49 19.54
CA GLY A 326 -16.05 5.04 18.39
C GLY A 326 -15.90 5.93 17.17
N TYR A 327 -15.93 7.26 17.35
CA TYR A 327 -15.67 8.23 16.28
C TYR A 327 -14.29 8.07 15.66
N THR A 328 -13.28 7.79 16.47
CA THR A 328 -11.89 7.60 16.01
C THR A 328 -11.73 6.46 15.01
N LEU A 329 -12.60 5.46 15.05
CA LEU A 329 -12.57 4.31 14.14
C LEU A 329 -13.16 4.62 12.76
N MET A 330 -13.82 5.77 12.59
CA MET A 330 -14.44 6.17 11.32
C MET A 330 -13.43 6.85 10.40
N SER A 331 -13.56 6.61 9.09
CA SER A 331 -12.67 7.22 8.08
C SER A 331 -13.21 8.57 7.58
N HIS A 332 -13.69 9.43 8.49
CA HIS A 332 -14.19 10.77 8.18
C HIS A 332 -14.03 11.76 9.35
N SER A 333 -14.10 13.07 9.06
CA SER A 333 -13.94 14.16 10.03
C SER A 333 -15.23 14.97 10.23
N ARG A 334 -16.41 14.38 10.03
CA ARG A 334 -17.71 15.11 10.01
C ARG A 334 -18.07 15.82 11.31
N HIS A 335 -17.58 15.31 12.45
CA HIS A 335 -17.91 15.88 13.74
C HIS A 335 -16.92 16.95 14.20
N GLU A 336 -15.82 17.15 13.46
CA GLU A 336 -14.84 18.21 13.70
C GLU A 336 -14.31 18.25 15.15
N LYS A 337 -13.93 17.11 15.74
CA LYS A 337 -13.45 17.04 17.13
C LYS A 337 -12.00 16.59 17.22
N PHE A 338 -11.30 17.14 18.23
CA PHE A 338 -10.05 16.59 18.76
C PHE A 338 -10.14 16.52 20.28
N ILE A 339 -9.38 15.61 20.87
CA ILE A 339 -9.48 15.29 22.28
C ILE A 339 -8.21 15.70 23.01
N MET A 340 -8.36 16.37 24.15
CA MET A 340 -7.30 16.66 25.10
C MET A 340 -7.56 15.96 26.43
N LEU A 341 -6.63 15.11 26.86
CA LEU A 341 -6.64 14.44 28.16
C LEU A 341 -5.71 15.18 29.10
N ILE A 342 -6.25 15.78 30.15
CA ILE A 342 -5.48 16.64 31.06
C ILE A 342 -5.41 16.03 32.45
N GLY A 343 -4.21 16.07 33.07
CA GLY A 343 -4.02 15.65 34.48
C GLY A 343 -2.57 15.36 34.83
N ASN A 344 -2.26 15.37 36.11
CA ASN A 344 -0.91 15.46 36.72
C ASN A 344 -0.22 14.08 36.88
N GLY A 345 -0.14 13.25 35.88
CA GLY A 345 0.59 11.97 35.95
C GLY A 345 -0.10 10.87 36.78
N ALA A 346 0.32 9.62 36.61
CA ALA A 346 -0.20 8.42 37.32
C ALA A 346 -1.74 8.36 37.45
N ASN A 347 -2.48 8.70 36.37
CA ASN A 347 -3.93 8.88 36.35
C ASN A 347 -4.64 8.06 35.25
N GLY A 348 -3.92 7.19 34.56
CA GLY A 348 -4.49 6.31 33.54
C GLY A 348 -4.51 6.86 32.11
N LYS A 349 -4.15 8.13 31.85
CA LYS A 349 -4.12 8.72 30.48
C LYS A 349 -3.33 7.88 29.49
N SER A 350 -2.08 7.52 29.85
CA SER A 350 -1.19 6.77 28.94
C SER A 350 -1.71 5.35 28.68
N VAL A 351 -2.35 4.72 29.66
CA VAL A 351 -3.01 3.42 29.47
C VAL A 351 -4.17 3.55 28.50
N LEU A 352 -5.02 4.56 28.69
CA LEU A 352 -6.16 4.79 27.78
C LEU A 352 -5.69 5.02 26.34
N LEU A 353 -4.68 5.90 26.14
CA LEU A 353 -4.13 6.18 24.81
C LEU A 353 -3.51 4.92 24.16
N ALA A 354 -2.83 4.09 24.96
CA ALA A 354 -2.29 2.82 24.46
C ALA A 354 -3.39 1.84 24.02
N ILE A 355 -4.51 1.78 24.74
CA ILE A 355 -5.68 0.96 24.34
C ILE A 355 -6.33 1.49 23.07
N ILE A 356 -6.45 2.82 22.90
CA ILE A 356 -6.96 3.42 21.66
C ILE A 356 -6.02 3.08 20.49
N GLU A 357 -4.70 3.17 20.70
CA GLU A 357 -3.70 2.77 19.69
C GLU A 357 -3.84 1.29 19.32
N ALA A 358 -3.96 0.40 20.30
CA ALA A 358 -4.14 -1.03 20.08
C ALA A 358 -5.45 -1.35 19.34
N LEU A 359 -6.52 -0.63 19.67
CA LEU A 359 -7.82 -0.76 19.00
C LEU A 359 -7.75 -0.33 17.53
N CYS A 360 -7.13 0.82 17.25
CA CYS A 360 -6.92 1.30 15.88
C CYS A 360 -5.94 0.43 15.09
N GLY A 361 -4.95 -0.15 15.79
CA GLY A 361 -3.77 -0.78 15.21
C GLY A 361 -2.66 0.24 14.92
N SER A 362 -1.42 -0.07 15.29
CA SER A 362 -0.26 0.84 15.20
C SER A 362 -0.02 1.38 13.77
N SER A 363 -0.31 0.57 12.74
CA SER A 363 -0.21 0.99 11.34
C SER A 363 -1.19 2.11 10.97
N ASN A 364 -2.30 2.26 11.69
CA ASN A 364 -3.34 3.26 11.46
C ASN A 364 -3.22 4.46 12.40
N VAL A 365 -2.13 4.57 13.16
CA VAL A 365 -1.90 5.66 14.11
C VAL A 365 -0.67 6.45 13.71
N ALA A 366 -0.75 7.77 13.86
CA ALA A 366 0.37 8.70 13.76
C ALA A 366 0.66 9.34 15.14
N GLY A 367 1.87 9.88 15.31
CA GLY A 367 2.30 10.54 16.55
C GLY A 367 2.86 11.93 16.28
N VAL A 368 2.18 12.75 15.49
CA VAL A 368 2.65 14.07 15.09
C VAL A 368 2.25 15.11 16.13
N GLN A 369 3.24 15.81 16.70
CA GLN A 369 2.99 16.92 17.62
C GLN A 369 2.16 18.03 16.94
N PRO A 370 1.13 18.59 17.60
CA PRO A 370 0.28 19.62 16.99
C PRO A 370 1.04 20.91 16.65
N SER A 371 2.15 21.22 17.31
CA SER A 371 3.07 22.31 16.96
C SER A 371 3.78 22.09 15.61
N LYS A 372 3.89 20.85 15.15
CA LYS A 372 4.56 20.47 13.88
C LYS A 372 3.60 20.38 12.69
N PHE A 373 2.32 20.64 12.89
CA PHE A 373 1.33 20.59 11.79
C PHE A 373 1.55 21.68 10.73
N GLU A 374 2.33 22.73 11.00
CA GLU A 374 2.74 23.70 9.96
C GLU A 374 3.60 23.07 8.84
N SER A 375 4.34 22.00 9.14
CA SER A 375 5.18 21.30 8.18
C SER A 375 4.38 20.35 7.29
N SER A 376 4.43 20.54 5.96
CA SER A 376 3.81 19.64 4.96
C SER A 376 4.33 18.21 5.08
N PHE A 377 5.62 18.02 5.40
CA PHE A 377 6.23 16.71 5.62
C PHE A 377 5.67 16.01 6.86
N GLN A 378 5.46 16.73 7.94
CA GLN A 378 4.91 16.17 9.18
C GLN A 378 3.43 15.82 9.01
N ARG A 379 2.65 16.68 8.36
CA ARG A 379 1.24 16.40 8.06
C ARG A 379 1.06 15.18 7.16
N ALA A 380 2.02 14.86 6.28
CA ALA A 380 1.94 13.69 5.42
C ALA A 380 1.83 12.37 6.21
N HIS A 381 2.33 12.33 7.46
CA HIS A 381 2.17 11.16 8.33
C HIS A 381 0.73 10.89 8.77
N LEU A 382 -0.19 11.86 8.60
CA LEU A 382 -1.62 11.69 8.88
C LEU A 382 -2.39 11.01 7.73
N HIS A 383 -1.74 10.82 6.57
CA HIS A 383 -2.39 10.23 5.41
C HIS A 383 -2.82 8.80 5.70
N ASN A 384 -4.11 8.50 5.51
CA ASN A 384 -4.73 7.20 5.75
C ASN A 384 -4.55 6.68 7.20
N LYS A 385 -4.58 7.60 8.18
CA LYS A 385 -4.54 7.25 9.61
C LYS A 385 -5.88 7.50 10.28
N LEU A 386 -6.30 6.58 11.16
CA LEU A 386 -7.52 6.70 11.97
C LEU A 386 -7.31 7.67 13.14
N ALA A 387 -6.13 7.65 13.73
CA ALA A 387 -5.80 8.48 14.87
C ALA A 387 -4.43 9.15 14.74
N ASN A 388 -4.30 10.31 15.36
CA ASN A 388 -3.02 10.93 15.70
C ASN A 388 -2.92 11.01 17.22
N ILE A 389 -2.08 10.18 17.82
CA ILE A 389 -1.96 10.06 19.29
C ILE A 389 -0.63 10.63 19.74
N VAL A 390 -0.71 11.64 20.61
CA VAL A 390 0.46 12.24 21.28
C VAL A 390 0.26 12.10 22.77
N THR A 391 1.09 11.27 23.41
CA THR A 391 0.94 10.92 24.83
C THR A 391 1.31 12.07 25.76
N GLU A 392 2.17 12.99 25.30
CA GLU A 392 2.58 14.18 26.07
C GLU A 392 2.88 15.34 25.13
N LEU A 393 2.20 16.48 25.35
CA LEU A 393 2.53 17.71 24.67
C LEU A 393 3.71 18.38 25.36
N SER A 394 4.64 18.91 24.58
CA SER A 394 5.77 19.67 25.11
C SER A 394 5.26 20.94 25.79
N GLU A 395 5.72 21.21 27.01
CA GLU A 395 5.32 22.40 27.77
C GLU A 395 5.71 23.70 27.03
N GLY A 396 4.77 24.64 26.93
CA GLY A 396 4.98 25.91 26.26
C GLY A 396 5.00 25.85 24.72
N GLU A 397 4.95 24.70 24.10
CA GLU A 397 4.79 24.61 22.65
C GLU A 397 3.39 25.07 22.23
N LYS A 398 3.36 25.99 21.26
CA LYS A 398 2.14 26.57 20.74
C LYS A 398 1.50 25.63 19.70
N LEU A 399 0.18 25.56 19.72
CA LEU A 399 -0.58 24.84 18.70
C LEU A 399 -0.45 25.53 17.33
N ALA A 400 -0.33 24.75 16.26
CA ALA A 400 -0.55 25.23 14.89
C ALA A 400 -2.08 25.29 14.64
N ASP A 401 -2.70 26.38 15.13
CA ASP A 401 -4.16 26.51 15.26
C ASP A 401 -4.90 26.38 13.93
N ALA A 402 -4.37 26.96 12.85
CA ALA A 402 -4.99 26.92 11.52
C ALA A 402 -4.98 25.50 10.95
N GLU A 403 -3.83 24.85 11.03
CA GLU A 403 -3.62 23.50 10.53
C GLU A 403 -4.41 22.46 11.34
N LEU A 404 -4.45 22.61 12.67
CA LEU A 404 -5.26 21.73 13.53
C LEU A 404 -6.75 21.83 13.17
N LYS A 405 -7.25 23.04 12.89
CA LYS A 405 -8.64 23.22 12.43
C LYS A 405 -8.89 22.55 11.08
N SER A 406 -7.98 22.74 10.10
CA SER A 406 -8.11 22.11 8.78
C SER A 406 -8.07 20.59 8.86
N ILE A 407 -7.17 20.01 9.69
CA ILE A 407 -7.07 18.57 9.91
C ILE A 407 -8.37 18.05 10.54
N THR A 408 -8.85 18.68 11.60
CA THR A 408 -10.06 18.23 12.30
C THR A 408 -11.34 18.39 11.47
N SER A 409 -11.36 19.32 10.50
CA SER A 409 -12.49 19.51 9.57
C SER A 409 -12.41 18.62 8.31
N GLY A 410 -11.32 17.87 8.12
CA GLY A 410 -11.12 17.09 6.90
C GLY A 410 -11.02 17.94 5.63
N GLU A 411 -10.56 19.18 5.76
CA GLU A 411 -10.31 20.05 4.61
C GLU A 411 -9.16 19.52 3.75
N PRO A 412 -9.16 19.74 2.43
CA PRO A 412 -8.03 19.38 1.59
C PRO A 412 -6.78 20.12 2.04
N VAL A 413 -5.72 19.39 2.32
CA VAL A 413 -4.41 19.94 2.69
C VAL A 413 -3.34 19.40 1.77
N THR A 414 -2.46 20.28 1.29
CA THR A 414 -1.30 19.86 0.51
C THR A 414 -0.22 19.36 1.45
N VAL A 415 0.29 18.17 1.15
CA VAL A 415 1.36 17.50 1.90
C VAL A 415 2.38 16.92 0.93
N GLU A 416 3.53 16.53 1.44
CA GLU A 416 4.58 15.93 0.63
C GLU A 416 5.39 14.91 1.43
N HIS A 417 5.84 13.86 0.76
CA HIS A 417 6.87 12.98 1.28
C HIS A 417 8.24 13.43 0.77
N LYS A 418 9.28 13.16 1.54
CA LYS A 418 10.64 13.54 1.15
C LYS A 418 11.01 12.89 -0.19
N TYR A 419 11.46 13.71 -1.14
CA TYR A 419 11.81 13.31 -2.51
C TYR A 419 10.64 12.82 -3.40
N GLN A 420 9.40 13.13 -3.04
CA GLN A 420 8.21 12.87 -3.85
C GLN A 420 7.49 14.17 -4.21
N HIS A 421 6.62 14.13 -5.19
CA HIS A 421 5.77 15.27 -5.54
C HIS A 421 4.74 15.57 -4.46
N PRO A 422 4.43 16.86 -4.20
CA PRO A 422 3.33 17.22 -3.31
C PRO A 422 1.99 16.66 -3.81
N PHE A 423 1.15 16.22 -2.87
CA PHE A 423 -0.20 15.75 -3.17
C PHE A 423 -1.22 16.32 -2.20
N ASN A 424 -2.49 16.32 -2.59
CA ASN A 424 -3.59 16.75 -1.74
C ASN A 424 -4.19 15.55 -1.03
N MET A 425 -4.36 15.65 0.28
CA MET A 425 -5.11 14.67 1.06
C MET A 425 -6.26 15.32 1.83
N ARG A 426 -7.27 14.52 2.16
CA ARG A 426 -8.30 14.87 3.15
C ARG A 426 -8.05 14.06 4.41
N PRO A 427 -7.50 14.67 5.49
CA PRO A 427 -7.24 13.95 6.73
C PRO A 427 -8.56 13.58 7.41
N TYR A 428 -8.59 12.39 8.00
CA TYR A 428 -9.68 11.95 8.87
C TYR A 428 -9.20 11.45 10.22
N SER A 429 -7.91 11.64 10.50
CA SER A 429 -7.30 11.23 11.77
C SER A 429 -7.88 12.02 12.94
N THR A 430 -8.55 11.33 13.85
CA THR A 430 -8.96 11.93 15.12
C THR A 430 -7.74 12.18 15.99
N CYS A 431 -7.53 13.44 16.40
CA CYS A 431 -6.36 13.82 17.20
C CYS A 431 -6.63 13.62 18.70
N TRP A 432 -5.73 12.90 19.37
CA TRP A 432 -5.72 12.66 20.81
C TRP A 432 -4.42 13.21 21.41
N PHE A 433 -4.55 14.12 22.36
CA PHE A 433 -3.41 14.78 23.00
C PHE A 433 -3.45 14.57 24.51
N GLY A 434 -2.44 13.92 25.07
CA GLY A 434 -2.19 13.88 26.49
C GLY A 434 -1.37 15.12 26.91
N THR A 435 -1.72 15.74 28.02
CA THR A 435 -0.97 16.88 28.56
C THR A 435 -1.19 17.04 30.06
N ASN A 436 -0.28 17.74 30.71
CA ASN A 436 -0.43 18.18 32.12
C ASN A 436 -0.92 19.63 32.21
N HIS A 437 -0.72 20.42 31.14
CA HIS A 437 -1.06 21.84 31.07
C HIS A 437 -1.79 22.16 29.78
N MET A 438 -2.64 23.18 29.82
CA MET A 438 -3.29 23.67 28.60
C MET A 438 -2.26 24.25 27.65
N PRO A 439 -2.21 23.83 26.37
CA PRO A 439 -1.25 24.39 25.41
C PRO A 439 -1.60 25.83 25.06
N PRO A 440 -0.59 26.71 24.88
CA PRO A 440 -0.82 28.06 24.40
C PRO A 440 -1.36 28.06 22.95
N THR A 441 -2.32 28.94 22.69
CA THR A 441 -2.91 29.15 21.35
C THR A 441 -2.91 30.65 20.99
N SER A 442 -2.85 30.92 19.68
CA SER A 442 -3.06 32.28 19.14
C SER A 442 -4.49 32.50 18.66
N ASP A 443 -5.26 31.45 18.53
CA ASP A 443 -6.62 31.51 18.03
C ASP A 443 -7.61 31.61 19.18
N PHE A 444 -8.23 32.76 19.29
CA PHE A 444 -9.27 33.04 20.28
C PHE A 444 -10.67 32.93 19.70
N SER A 445 -10.78 32.33 18.48
CA SER A 445 -12.07 32.12 17.84
C SER A 445 -12.78 30.92 18.46
N GLU A 446 -14.11 30.97 18.47
CA GLU A 446 -14.94 29.86 18.89
C GLU A 446 -14.69 28.59 18.06
N ALA A 447 -14.14 28.78 16.83
CA ALA A 447 -13.86 27.71 15.91
C ALA A 447 -12.85 26.67 16.43
N LEU A 448 -11.82 27.09 17.20
CA LEU A 448 -10.88 26.17 17.83
C LEU A 448 -11.54 25.47 19.03
N PHE A 449 -12.13 26.27 19.95
CA PHE A 449 -12.66 25.77 21.22
C PHE A 449 -13.83 24.82 21.07
N ARG A 450 -14.75 25.06 20.12
CA ARG A 450 -15.85 24.14 19.84
C ARG A 450 -15.42 22.74 19.35
N ARG A 451 -14.20 22.64 18.81
CA ARG A 451 -13.61 21.38 18.35
C ARG A 451 -12.94 20.60 19.47
N ALA A 452 -12.51 21.28 20.51
CA ALA A 452 -11.84 20.67 21.64
C ALA A 452 -12.82 19.91 22.54
N VAL A 453 -12.54 18.64 22.77
CA VAL A 453 -13.15 17.81 23.81
C VAL A 453 -12.10 17.63 24.89
N ILE A 454 -12.28 18.30 26.03
CA ILE A 454 -11.29 18.31 27.11
C ILE A 454 -11.77 17.38 28.22
N VAL A 455 -11.00 16.35 28.53
CA VAL A 455 -11.32 15.42 29.62
C VAL A 455 -10.25 15.51 30.71
N THR A 456 -10.66 15.93 31.90
CA THR A 456 -9.78 16.07 33.05
C THR A 456 -9.69 14.75 33.83
N PHE A 457 -8.45 14.37 34.19
CA PHE A 457 -8.13 13.18 34.97
C PHE A 457 -7.68 13.64 36.37
N ASN A 458 -8.60 13.67 37.32
CA ASN A 458 -8.41 14.28 38.64
C ASN A 458 -7.87 13.31 39.67
N ARG A 459 -8.06 11.99 39.48
CA ARG A 459 -7.51 10.95 40.36
C ARG A 459 -6.03 10.67 40.04
N THR A 460 -5.21 10.53 41.08
CA THR A 460 -3.83 10.04 40.98
C THR A 460 -3.72 8.71 41.70
N PHE A 461 -3.25 7.66 41.01
CA PHE A 461 -3.06 6.34 41.60
C PHE A 461 -1.74 6.27 42.35
N GLN A 462 -1.80 5.84 43.60
CA GLN A 462 -0.60 5.60 44.41
C GLN A 462 0.19 4.39 43.85
N PRO A 463 1.50 4.29 44.11
CA PRO A 463 2.31 3.19 43.58
C PRO A 463 1.77 1.78 43.88
N TYR A 464 1.14 1.57 45.04
CA TYR A 464 0.55 0.30 45.43
C TYR A 464 -0.81 -0.03 44.76
N GLU A 465 -1.46 0.96 44.15
CA GLU A 465 -2.70 0.79 43.36
C GLU A 465 -2.40 0.48 41.89
N GLN A 466 -1.16 0.72 41.44
CA GLN A 466 -0.79 0.57 40.05
C GLN A 466 -0.57 -0.91 39.68
N ASN A 467 -1.27 -1.36 38.65
CA ASN A 467 -1.10 -2.70 38.09
C ASN A 467 -0.22 -2.64 36.83
N PRO A 468 1.03 -3.16 36.86
CA PRO A 468 1.93 -3.13 35.70
C PRO A 468 1.40 -3.94 34.49
N ASN A 469 0.53 -4.92 34.72
CA ASN A 469 -0.04 -5.78 33.68
C ASN A 469 -1.42 -5.27 33.19
N LEU A 470 -1.84 -4.06 33.61
CA LEU A 470 -3.17 -3.54 33.28
C LEU A 470 -3.36 -3.38 31.77
N LYS A 471 -2.34 -2.89 31.06
CA LYS A 471 -2.38 -2.71 29.61
C LYS A 471 -2.64 -4.02 28.88
N ASP A 472 -1.87 -5.06 29.19
CA ASP A 472 -2.00 -6.39 28.55
C ASP A 472 -3.36 -7.03 28.85
N ALA A 473 -3.85 -6.85 30.09
CA ALA A 473 -5.19 -7.32 30.47
C ALA A 473 -6.30 -6.63 29.67
N LEU A 474 -6.20 -5.31 29.48
CA LEU A 474 -7.17 -4.55 28.70
C LEU A 474 -7.06 -4.84 27.19
N GLU A 475 -5.87 -5.06 26.66
CA GLU A 475 -5.68 -5.46 25.27
C GLU A 475 -6.36 -6.81 24.95
N SER A 476 -6.49 -7.70 25.91
CA SER A 476 -7.25 -8.95 25.73
C SER A 476 -8.76 -8.72 25.56
N GLU A 477 -9.29 -7.55 25.92
CA GLU A 477 -10.71 -7.18 25.83
C GLU A 477 -11.04 -6.31 24.61
N LEU A 478 -10.13 -6.12 23.64
CA LEU A 478 -10.30 -5.16 22.53
C LEU A 478 -11.59 -5.37 21.73
N SER A 479 -12.05 -6.60 21.49
CA SER A 479 -13.32 -6.85 20.81
C SER A 479 -14.53 -6.35 21.63
N GLY A 480 -14.50 -6.51 22.94
CA GLY A 480 -15.52 -5.99 23.85
C GLY A 480 -15.46 -4.45 23.98
N ILE A 481 -14.26 -3.87 23.96
CA ILE A 481 -14.07 -2.41 23.94
C ILE A 481 -14.63 -1.82 22.64
N LEU A 482 -14.39 -2.49 21.50
CA LEU A 482 -14.98 -2.13 20.21
C LEU A 482 -16.51 -2.08 20.31
N ASN A 483 -17.14 -3.10 20.87
CA ASN A 483 -18.59 -3.14 21.05
C ASN A 483 -19.11 -1.96 21.87
N LEU A 484 -18.44 -1.63 22.98
CA LEU A 484 -18.81 -0.49 23.83
C LEU A 484 -18.69 0.84 23.08
N ALA A 485 -17.57 1.05 22.40
CA ALA A 485 -17.28 2.28 21.69
C ALA A 485 -18.26 2.50 20.52
N LEU A 486 -18.56 1.45 19.75
CA LEU A 486 -19.49 1.54 18.62
C LEU A 486 -20.94 1.76 19.10
N ALA A 487 -21.36 1.13 20.19
CA ALA A 487 -22.68 1.37 20.77
C ALA A 487 -22.83 2.81 21.26
N ALA A 488 -21.82 3.35 21.97
CA ALA A 488 -21.82 4.73 22.42
C ALA A 488 -21.81 5.73 21.24
N TYR A 489 -21.02 5.46 20.21
CA TYR A 489 -20.99 6.31 19.01
C TYR A 489 -22.33 6.30 18.26
N ALA A 490 -22.95 5.13 18.07
CA ALA A 490 -24.29 5.05 17.47
C ALA A 490 -25.33 5.82 18.29
N GLY A 491 -25.21 5.78 19.64
CA GLY A 491 -26.02 6.61 20.55
C GLY A 491 -25.79 8.11 20.34
N ALA A 492 -24.54 8.53 20.16
CA ALA A 492 -24.18 9.94 19.90
C ALA A 492 -24.73 10.45 18.55
N LEU A 493 -24.73 9.63 17.53
CA LEU A 493 -25.33 10.00 16.23
C LEU A 493 -26.84 10.26 16.34
N LYS A 494 -27.53 9.56 17.23
CA LYS A 494 -28.96 9.73 17.47
C LYS A 494 -29.29 10.90 18.40
N ASN A 495 -28.48 11.10 19.47
CA ASN A 495 -28.80 11.98 20.59
C ASN A 495 -27.84 13.17 20.77
N ALA A 496 -26.92 13.37 19.83
CA ALA A 496 -25.74 14.22 19.92
C ALA A 496 -24.65 13.70 20.89
N PHE A 497 -23.43 14.22 20.73
CA PHE A 497 -22.29 13.85 21.59
C PHE A 497 -22.47 14.40 23.01
N THR A 498 -22.15 13.57 23.98
CA THR A 498 -22.11 13.95 25.38
C THR A 498 -20.97 14.92 25.62
N ILE A 499 -21.25 16.05 26.26
CA ILE A 499 -20.26 17.04 26.69
C ILE A 499 -20.31 17.09 28.21
N PRO A 500 -19.33 16.51 28.92
CA PRO A 500 -19.26 16.57 30.37
C PRO A 500 -19.23 18.02 30.91
N ALA A 501 -19.83 18.27 32.04
CA ALA A 501 -19.83 19.60 32.65
C ALA A 501 -18.41 20.11 32.90
N SER A 502 -17.51 19.26 33.41
CA SER A 502 -16.09 19.57 33.58
C SER A 502 -15.37 19.87 32.26
N SER A 503 -15.76 19.23 31.16
CA SER A 503 -15.22 19.48 29.82
C SER A 503 -15.57 20.90 29.33
N GLN A 504 -16.80 21.33 29.56
CA GLN A 504 -17.24 22.67 29.23
C GLN A 504 -16.50 23.69 30.08
N GLN A 505 -16.40 23.50 31.39
CA GLN A 505 -15.67 24.35 32.29
C GLN A 505 -14.19 24.48 31.90
N ALA A 506 -13.50 23.36 31.68
CA ALA A 506 -12.09 23.35 31.27
C ALA A 506 -11.85 24.08 29.95
N ARG A 507 -12.79 24.01 29.02
CA ARG A 507 -12.73 24.74 27.76
C ARG A 507 -12.89 26.25 27.95
N ASP A 508 -13.79 26.66 28.82
CA ASP A 508 -14.03 28.07 29.14
C ASP A 508 -12.81 28.66 29.90
N GLU A 509 -12.24 27.91 30.83
CA GLU A 509 -11.00 28.26 31.52
C GLU A 509 -9.83 28.40 30.53
N TRP A 510 -9.61 27.44 29.64
CA TRP A 510 -8.58 27.51 28.61
C TRP A 510 -8.74 28.74 27.70
N LYS A 511 -9.98 29.03 27.29
CA LYS A 511 -10.29 30.24 26.50
C LYS A 511 -9.97 31.52 27.24
N LEU A 512 -10.22 31.53 28.54
CA LEU A 512 -9.90 32.66 29.42
C LEU A 512 -8.40 32.81 29.61
N GLU A 513 -7.70 31.73 29.96
CA GLU A 513 -6.24 31.74 30.19
C GLU A 513 -5.44 32.21 28.99
N THR A 514 -5.89 31.83 27.80
CA THR A 514 -5.22 32.21 26.54
C THR A 514 -5.54 33.63 26.10
N ASN A 515 -6.61 34.25 26.62
CA ASN A 515 -7.06 35.57 26.23
C ASN A 515 -6.58 36.67 27.22
N GLN A 516 -5.36 37.15 27.00
CA GLN A 516 -4.78 38.22 27.85
C GLN A 516 -5.66 39.50 28.02
N VAL A 517 -6.60 39.77 27.07
CA VAL A 517 -7.53 40.89 27.20
C VAL A 517 -8.65 40.54 28.19
N ALA A 518 -9.12 39.29 28.18
CA ALA A 518 -10.10 38.83 29.17
C ALA A 518 -9.48 38.82 30.59
N GLN A 519 -8.24 38.31 30.72
CA GLN A 519 -7.52 38.36 31.99
C GLN A 519 -7.32 39.82 32.50
N PHE A 520 -6.93 40.71 31.60
CA PHE A 520 -6.84 42.13 31.92
C PHE A 520 -8.17 42.69 32.43
N VAL A 521 -9.29 42.35 31.79
CA VAL A 521 -10.63 42.78 32.22
C VAL A 521 -10.94 42.27 33.62
N ILE A 522 -10.70 40.98 33.87
CA ILE A 522 -10.92 40.39 35.21
C ILE A 522 -10.06 41.09 36.28
N ASP A 523 -8.79 41.32 35.98
CA ASP A 523 -7.86 41.86 36.95
C ASP A 523 -8.08 43.36 37.21
N LYS A 524 -8.36 44.13 36.16
CA LYS A 524 -8.31 45.60 36.18
C LYS A 524 -9.64 46.30 35.92
N CYS A 525 -10.71 45.58 35.62
CA CYS A 525 -12.01 46.17 35.36
C CYS A 525 -13.11 45.57 36.24
N ASP A 526 -14.12 46.38 36.53
CA ASP A 526 -15.40 45.95 37.07
C ASP A 526 -16.42 45.98 35.94
N GLU A 527 -17.11 44.87 35.70
CA GLU A 527 -18.21 44.79 34.74
C GLU A 527 -19.46 45.41 35.35
N ARG A 528 -19.93 46.51 34.75
CA ARG A 528 -21.16 47.20 35.15
C ARG A 528 -21.91 47.66 33.91
N PRO A 529 -23.13 47.22 33.70
CA PRO A 529 -23.90 47.54 32.49
C PRO A 529 -24.04 49.03 32.21
N GLU A 530 -24.15 49.85 33.28
CA GLU A 530 -24.32 51.29 33.18
C GLU A 530 -23.01 52.05 32.98
N ALA A 531 -21.87 51.40 33.18
CA ALA A 531 -20.57 52.08 33.11
C ALA A 531 -20.07 52.20 31.67
N ALA A 532 -19.24 53.19 31.44
CA ALA A 532 -18.55 53.37 30.18
C ALA A 532 -17.16 53.96 30.40
N GLU A 533 -16.14 53.23 30.00
CA GLU A 533 -14.75 53.64 30.20
C GLU A 533 -14.12 54.16 28.89
N ASN A 534 -13.24 55.13 29.04
CA ASN A 534 -12.54 55.72 27.90
C ASN A 534 -11.52 54.74 27.31
N PHE A 535 -11.51 54.60 26.00
CA PHE A 535 -10.59 53.68 25.29
C PHE A 535 -9.11 53.98 25.55
N ILE A 536 -8.75 55.26 25.66
CA ILE A 536 -7.36 55.68 25.90
C ILE A 536 -6.90 55.19 27.26
N ASP A 537 -7.75 55.36 28.28
CA ASP A 537 -7.43 55.01 29.68
C ASP A 537 -7.40 53.49 29.86
N LEU A 538 -8.36 52.78 29.24
CA LEU A 538 -8.36 51.30 29.19
C LEU A 538 -7.08 50.77 28.55
N TYR A 539 -6.70 51.31 27.38
CA TYR A 539 -5.51 50.82 26.68
C TYR A 539 -4.22 51.22 27.44
N GLY A 540 -4.17 52.36 28.08
CA GLY A 540 -3.06 52.76 28.93
C GLY A 540 -2.88 51.86 30.15
N CYS A 541 -4.00 51.51 30.81
CA CYS A 541 -3.99 50.54 31.91
C CYS A 541 -3.58 49.14 31.42
N TYR A 542 -4.08 48.71 30.25
CA TYR A 542 -3.68 47.46 29.61
C TYR A 542 -2.18 47.43 29.31
N GLN A 543 -1.58 48.50 28.80
CA GLN A 543 -0.13 48.57 28.59
C GLN A 543 0.67 48.37 29.89
N GLY A 544 0.22 48.95 30.99
CA GLY A 544 0.81 48.75 32.31
C GLY A 544 0.68 47.29 32.77
N TRP A 545 -0.53 46.71 32.63
CA TRP A 545 -0.81 45.33 33.00
C TRP A 545 0.04 44.34 32.20
N VAL A 546 0.17 44.54 30.87
CA VAL A 546 1.00 43.71 29.98
C VAL A 546 2.47 43.68 30.42
N ARG A 547 3.02 44.84 30.83
CA ARG A 547 4.41 44.92 31.33
C ARG A 547 4.59 44.16 32.63
N SER A 548 3.63 44.27 33.55
CA SER A 548 3.66 43.58 34.84
C SER A 548 3.48 42.06 34.72
N ASN A 549 2.78 41.59 33.67
CA ASN A 549 2.51 40.18 33.44
C ASN A 549 3.37 39.56 32.32
N HIS A 550 4.42 40.25 31.86
CA HIS A 550 5.35 39.79 30.83
C HIS A 550 4.69 39.29 29.53
N CYS A 551 3.51 39.84 29.18
CA CYS A 551 2.78 39.50 27.98
C CYS A 551 3.23 40.32 26.75
N THR A 552 2.89 39.87 25.55
CA THR A 552 3.12 40.63 24.32
C THR A 552 2.08 41.72 24.15
N LEU A 553 2.50 42.98 23.97
CA LEU A 553 1.59 44.09 23.79
C LEU A 553 0.82 44.01 22.47
N LEU A 554 -0.50 43.98 22.53
CA LEU A 554 -1.37 44.04 21.38
C LEU A 554 -1.49 45.46 20.82
N THR A 555 -1.68 45.57 19.50
CA THR A 555 -2.00 46.89 18.90
C THR A 555 -3.36 47.38 19.38
N ARG A 556 -3.56 48.71 19.34
CA ARG A 556 -4.85 49.34 19.70
C ARG A 556 -6.04 48.75 18.94
N LYS A 557 -5.83 48.41 17.65
CA LYS A 557 -6.85 47.79 16.80
C LYS A 557 -7.20 46.36 17.28
N THR A 558 -6.18 45.57 17.58
CA THR A 558 -6.35 44.18 18.07
C THR A 558 -6.98 44.17 19.47
N PHE A 559 -6.52 45.01 20.38
CA PHE A 559 -7.11 45.15 21.71
C PHE A 559 -8.59 45.52 21.62
N SER A 560 -8.92 46.54 20.83
CA SER A 560 -10.32 46.95 20.62
C SER A 560 -11.20 45.84 20.02
N SER A 561 -10.68 45.09 19.04
CA SER A 561 -11.41 43.98 18.45
C SER A 561 -11.66 42.84 19.46
N ARG A 562 -10.68 42.54 20.33
CA ARG A 562 -10.85 41.54 21.42
C ARG A 562 -11.83 41.98 22.48
N MET A 563 -11.82 43.27 22.89
CA MET A 563 -12.83 43.84 23.80
C MET A 563 -14.26 43.68 23.24
N GLN A 564 -14.43 43.95 21.93
CA GLN A 564 -15.74 43.74 21.29
C GLN A 564 -16.17 42.27 21.24
N ARG A 565 -15.24 41.33 21.03
CA ARG A 565 -15.51 39.89 21.09
C ARG A 565 -15.87 39.41 22.49
N LEU A 566 -15.40 40.10 23.53
CA LEU A 566 -15.82 39.84 24.91
C LEU A 566 -17.21 40.43 25.25
N GLY A 567 -17.88 41.04 24.26
CA GLY A 567 -19.25 41.55 24.42
C GLY A 567 -19.31 43.06 24.77
N PHE A 568 -18.15 43.74 24.96
CA PHE A 568 -18.15 45.18 25.28
C PHE A 568 -18.46 46.01 24.03
N ILE A 569 -19.42 46.91 24.15
CA ILE A 569 -19.91 47.71 23.01
C ILE A 569 -19.04 48.95 22.86
N SER A 570 -18.39 49.11 21.70
CA SER A 570 -17.64 50.34 21.39
C SER A 570 -18.60 51.42 20.91
N GLY A 571 -18.56 52.59 21.53
CA GLY A 571 -19.34 53.78 21.16
C GLY A 571 -18.49 55.04 21.14
N LYS A 572 -19.04 56.15 20.60
CA LYS A 572 -18.45 57.47 20.66
C LYS A 572 -19.31 58.40 21.53
N SER A 573 -18.70 59.16 22.38
CA SER A 573 -19.33 60.27 23.11
C SER A 573 -18.54 61.54 22.74
N GLY A 574 -19.06 62.32 21.79
CA GLY A 574 -18.31 63.38 21.13
C GLY A 574 -17.10 62.83 20.35
N ALA A 575 -15.93 63.39 20.57
CA ALA A 575 -14.68 62.93 19.96
C ALA A 575 -14.03 61.70 20.67
N ILE A 576 -14.55 61.29 21.82
CA ILE A 576 -13.94 60.28 22.68
C ILE A 576 -14.58 58.91 22.41
N ARG A 577 -13.75 57.92 22.09
CA ARG A 577 -14.16 56.52 21.98
C ARG A 577 -14.25 55.88 23.35
N LYS A 578 -15.36 55.22 23.65
CA LYS A 578 -15.61 54.53 24.93
C LYS A 578 -16.03 53.10 24.71
N PHE A 579 -15.76 52.23 25.70
CA PHE A 579 -16.38 50.90 25.82
C PHE A 579 -17.45 50.95 26.90
N LYS A 580 -18.64 50.46 26.60
CA LYS A 580 -19.77 50.32 27.53
C LYS A 580 -19.75 48.98 28.22
N GLY A 581 -20.30 48.92 29.43
CA GLY A 581 -20.43 47.70 30.22
C GLY A 581 -19.29 47.43 31.19
N LEU A 582 -18.29 48.33 31.30
CA LEU A 582 -17.17 48.18 32.25
C LEU A 582 -16.60 49.51 32.68
N GLN A 583 -15.88 49.49 33.80
CA GLN A 583 -15.03 50.58 34.31
C GLN A 583 -13.72 50.03 34.89
N LEU A 584 -12.64 50.82 34.90
CA LEU A 584 -11.39 50.45 35.56
C LEU A 584 -11.59 50.37 37.07
N LYS A 585 -11.00 49.33 37.71
CA LYS A 585 -10.92 49.23 39.16
C LYS A 585 -10.05 50.40 39.68
N ARG A 586 -10.56 51.14 40.68
CA ARG A 586 -9.85 52.26 41.32
C ARG A 586 -8.93 51.78 42.44
#